data_0293dc7284b3a3b9813fad124154a2ec
#
_entry.id   0293dc7284b3a3b9813fad124154a2ec
#
_cell.length_a   1.000
_cell.length_b   1.000
_cell.length_c   1.000
_cell.angle_alpha   90.00
_cell.angle_beta   90.00
_cell.angle_gamma   90.00
#
_symmetry.space_group_name_H-M   'P 1'
#
loop_
_entity.id
_entity.type
_entity.pdbx_description
1 polymer ?
#
loop_
_entity_poly.entity_id
_entity_poly.type
_entity_poly.pdbx_seq_one_letter_code
_entity_poly.pdbx_strand_id
1 'polypeptide(L)'
;MGEAHRHEMLIVFGIWLAVAGAVAALAGLSGMHRVRRLRGAGVATWALPRPEPVSGPEEPVPGPEPGPGPEPPAGSPLRVLLQYRLADGRVLERPARARATNKAPLRPGEPVLIWYDPADPDDILIYGRWGRGADRAFLAAGTLLVLTGVALATALA
;
A
#
# COMPACT_ATOMS: atom_id res chain seq x y z
N MET A 1 -6.92 -48.81 -5.53
CA MET A 1 -6.16 -47.91 -4.67
C MET A 1 -6.10 -46.44 -5.13
N GLY A 2 -6.55 -46.08 -6.34
CA GLY A 2 -6.43 -44.69 -6.85
C GLY A 2 -7.51 -43.70 -6.46
N GLU A 3 -8.73 -44.16 -6.13
CA GLU A 3 -9.87 -43.26 -5.89
C GLU A 3 -9.84 -42.67 -4.47
N ALA A 4 -9.57 -43.46 -3.47
CA ALA A 4 -9.47 -42.99 -2.08
C ALA A 4 -8.39 -41.88 -1.93
N HIS A 5 -7.23 -42.11 -2.55
CA HIS A 5 -6.13 -41.13 -2.52
C HIS A 5 -6.47 -39.82 -3.25
N ARG A 6 -7.27 -39.87 -4.31
CA ARG A 6 -7.77 -38.69 -5.01
C ARG A 6 -8.72 -37.85 -4.12
N HIS A 7 -9.64 -38.50 -3.40
CA HIS A 7 -10.56 -37.86 -2.48
C HIS A 7 -9.81 -37.14 -1.36
N GLU A 8 -8.84 -37.80 -0.72
CA GLU A 8 -8.02 -37.17 0.33
C GLU A 8 -7.28 -35.93 -0.18
N MET A 9 -6.65 -36.02 -1.37
CA MET A 9 -5.95 -34.88 -1.96
C MET A 9 -6.89 -33.71 -2.26
N LEU A 10 -8.10 -33.96 -2.74
CA LEU A 10 -9.07 -32.91 -3.04
C LEU A 10 -9.60 -32.24 -1.76
N ILE A 11 -9.81 -32.99 -0.70
CA ILE A 11 -10.20 -32.44 0.61
C ILE A 11 -9.10 -31.52 1.15
N VAL A 12 -7.85 -31.98 1.15
CA VAL A 12 -6.69 -31.20 1.58
C VAL A 12 -6.55 -29.92 0.74
N PHE A 13 -6.72 -30.04 -0.58
CA PHE A 13 -6.68 -28.89 -1.48
C PHE A 13 -7.80 -27.88 -1.18
N GLY A 14 -9.03 -28.37 -0.92
CA GLY A 14 -10.17 -27.53 -0.52
C GLY A 14 -9.89 -26.74 0.77
N ILE A 15 -9.30 -27.39 1.76
CA ILE A 15 -8.92 -26.75 3.02
C ILE A 15 -7.86 -25.66 2.79
N TRP A 16 -6.83 -25.96 1.99
CA TRP A 16 -5.79 -24.98 1.65
C TRP A 16 -6.37 -23.77 0.91
N LEU A 17 -7.29 -23.99 -0.01
CA LEU A 17 -7.96 -22.94 -0.73
C LEU A 17 -8.79 -22.04 0.20
N ALA A 18 -9.51 -22.64 1.15
CA ALA A 18 -10.29 -21.90 2.14
C ALA A 18 -9.40 -21.07 3.06
N VAL A 19 -8.28 -21.61 3.53
CA VAL A 19 -7.31 -20.86 4.37
C VAL A 19 -6.70 -19.69 3.60
N ALA A 20 -6.23 -19.93 2.36
CA ALA A 20 -5.68 -18.85 1.52
C ALA A 20 -6.71 -17.75 1.25
N GLY A 21 -7.96 -18.13 1.00
CA GLY A 21 -9.09 -17.21 0.82
C GLY A 21 -9.37 -16.39 2.08
N ALA A 22 -9.35 -17.02 3.26
CA ALA A 22 -9.54 -16.32 4.53
C ALA A 22 -8.45 -15.28 4.78
N VAL A 23 -7.19 -15.60 4.52
CA VAL A 23 -6.07 -14.65 4.63
C VAL A 23 -6.25 -13.47 3.69
N ALA A 24 -6.63 -13.72 2.43
CA ALA A 24 -6.88 -12.66 1.46
C ALA A 24 -8.06 -11.77 1.87
N ALA A 25 -9.16 -12.35 2.36
CA ALA A 25 -10.32 -11.60 2.85
C ALA A 25 -9.96 -10.73 4.06
N LEU A 26 -9.20 -11.25 5.02
CA LEU A 26 -8.73 -10.50 6.18
C LEU A 26 -7.81 -9.34 5.78
N ALA A 27 -6.93 -9.54 4.81
CA ALA A 27 -6.08 -8.47 4.27
C ALA A 27 -6.93 -7.34 3.66
N GLY A 28 -7.97 -7.68 2.87
CA GLY A 28 -8.90 -6.71 2.31
C GLY A 28 -9.69 -5.95 3.39
N LEU A 29 -10.18 -6.64 4.42
CA LEU A 29 -10.87 -6.03 5.56
C LEU A 29 -9.98 -5.06 6.32
N SER A 30 -8.72 -5.45 6.60
CA SER A 30 -7.75 -4.63 7.32
C SER A 30 -7.48 -3.32 6.59
N GLY A 31 -7.32 -3.37 5.25
CA GLY A 31 -7.17 -2.19 4.42
C GLY A 31 -8.37 -1.24 4.51
N MET A 32 -9.59 -1.78 4.45
CA MET A 32 -10.82 -0.98 4.57
C MET A 32 -10.99 -0.38 5.97
N HIS A 33 -10.66 -1.14 7.02
CA HIS A 33 -10.71 -0.67 8.42
C HIS A 33 -9.77 0.50 8.67
N ARG A 34 -8.51 0.38 8.19
CA ARG A 34 -7.51 1.45 8.27
C ARG A 34 -8.02 2.73 7.61
N VAL A 35 -8.56 2.62 6.41
CA VAL A 35 -9.11 3.75 5.67
C VAL A 35 -10.28 4.40 6.42
N ARG A 36 -11.19 3.61 6.99
CA ARG A 36 -12.32 4.14 7.78
C ARG A 36 -11.84 4.83 9.04
N ARG A 37 -10.87 4.25 9.75
CA ARG A 37 -10.27 4.83 10.96
C ARG A 37 -9.64 6.18 10.67
N LEU A 38 -8.78 6.26 9.66
CA LEU A 38 -8.11 7.51 9.30
C LEU A 38 -9.08 8.60 8.82
N ARG A 39 -10.22 8.22 8.24
CA ARG A 39 -11.25 9.20 7.87
C ARG A 39 -12.10 9.69 9.04
N GLY A 40 -12.35 8.83 10.01
CA GLY A 40 -13.21 9.16 11.15
C GLY A 40 -12.46 9.84 12.29
N ALA A 41 -11.23 9.41 12.56
CA ALA A 41 -10.43 9.88 13.69
C ALA A 41 -9.12 10.58 13.28
N GLY A 42 -8.73 10.51 12.00
CA GLY A 42 -7.53 11.14 11.50
C GLY A 42 -7.68 12.66 11.33
N VAL A 43 -6.56 13.36 11.41
CA VAL A 43 -6.47 14.79 11.18
C VAL A 43 -6.10 15.06 9.73
N ALA A 44 -6.88 15.92 9.06
CA ALA A 44 -6.59 16.36 7.70
C ALA A 44 -5.56 17.50 7.72
N THR A 45 -4.55 17.40 6.87
CA THR A 45 -3.55 18.45 6.68
C THR A 45 -3.04 18.47 5.24
N TRP A 46 -2.46 19.60 4.83
CA TRP A 46 -1.81 19.72 3.54
C TRP A 46 -0.36 19.24 3.64
N ALA A 47 0.04 18.40 2.71
CA ALA A 47 1.40 17.93 2.55
C ALA A 47 1.98 18.44 1.24
N LEU A 48 3.26 18.83 1.29
CA LEU A 48 4.02 19.27 0.13
C LEU A 48 4.94 18.14 -0.32
N PRO A 49 4.72 17.56 -1.51
CA PRO A 49 5.62 16.58 -2.08
C PRO A 49 6.96 17.25 -2.45
N ARG A 50 8.05 16.67 -1.96
CA ARG A 50 9.42 17.05 -2.31
C ARG A 50 10.14 15.88 -2.96
N PRO A 51 11.05 16.12 -3.92
CA PRO A 51 11.91 15.06 -4.38
C PRO A 51 12.79 14.59 -3.21
N GLU A 52 12.92 13.29 -3.03
CA GLU A 52 13.90 12.74 -2.09
C GLU A 52 15.30 13.09 -2.61
N PRO A 53 16.15 13.74 -1.80
CA PRO A 53 17.53 13.95 -2.20
C PRO A 53 18.14 12.56 -2.47
N VAL A 54 18.67 12.37 -3.65
CA VAL A 54 19.41 11.15 -3.99
C VAL A 54 20.65 11.16 -3.14
N SER A 55 20.61 10.49 -1.99
CA SER A 55 21.78 10.22 -1.17
C SER A 55 22.60 9.14 -1.87
N GLY A 56 23.25 9.52 -2.96
CA GLY A 56 24.42 8.80 -3.43
C GLY A 56 25.57 9.05 -2.45
N PRO A 57 26.51 8.13 -2.30
CA PRO A 57 27.75 8.46 -1.61
C PRO A 57 28.40 9.63 -2.39
N GLU A 58 28.21 10.84 -1.90
CA GLU A 58 29.02 11.99 -2.31
C GLU A 58 30.44 11.72 -1.83
N GLU A 59 31.25 11.05 -2.64
CA GLU A 59 32.68 11.32 -2.59
C GLU A 59 32.85 12.81 -2.92
N PRO A 60 33.45 13.61 -2.05
CA PRO A 60 33.74 14.99 -2.34
C PRO A 60 34.80 15.02 -3.44
N VAL A 61 34.36 15.07 -4.69
CA VAL A 61 35.27 15.37 -5.81
C VAL A 61 35.46 16.87 -5.82
N PRO A 62 36.67 17.37 -5.52
CA PRO A 62 37.00 18.79 -5.67
C PRO A 62 37.10 19.09 -7.17
N GLY A 63 36.06 19.64 -7.74
CA GLY A 63 35.99 20.05 -9.14
C GLY A 63 35.10 21.27 -9.32
N PRO A 64 35.39 22.12 -10.31
CA PRO A 64 34.77 23.44 -10.47
C PRO A 64 33.36 23.33 -11.02
N GLU A 65 32.48 24.12 -10.40
CA GLU A 65 31.13 24.52 -10.78
C GLU A 65 30.02 23.44 -10.89
N PRO A 66 28.85 23.70 -10.26
CA PRO A 66 27.69 22.82 -10.35
C PRO A 66 27.08 22.97 -11.76
N GLY A 67 27.47 22.06 -12.64
CA GLY A 67 26.70 21.82 -13.87
C GLY A 67 25.28 21.32 -13.52
N PRO A 68 24.33 21.42 -14.43
CA PRO A 68 23.02 20.83 -14.22
C PRO A 68 23.22 19.35 -13.86
N GLY A 69 22.80 18.98 -12.63
CA GLY A 69 22.96 17.64 -12.11
C GLY A 69 22.39 16.60 -13.07
N PRO A 70 22.91 15.37 -13.07
CA PRO A 70 22.45 14.32 -13.97
C PRO A 70 20.94 14.15 -13.80
N GLU A 71 20.19 14.32 -14.88
CA GLU A 71 18.78 13.97 -14.92
C GLU A 71 18.62 12.52 -14.46
N PRO A 72 17.74 12.25 -13.48
CA PRO A 72 17.52 10.89 -13.07
C PRO A 72 17.09 10.06 -14.28
N PRO A 73 17.61 8.82 -14.44
CA PRO A 73 17.30 8.00 -15.58
C PRO A 73 15.79 7.87 -15.73
N ALA A 74 15.31 8.16 -16.96
CA ALA A 74 13.89 8.07 -17.31
C ALA A 74 13.35 6.68 -16.92
N GLY A 75 12.45 6.65 -15.92
CA GLY A 75 11.86 5.39 -15.41
C GLY A 75 12.21 5.03 -13.97
N SER A 76 13.15 5.71 -13.32
CA SER A 76 13.36 5.51 -11.88
C SER A 76 12.13 6.04 -11.12
N PRO A 77 11.53 5.24 -10.22
CA PRO A 77 10.46 5.74 -9.37
C PRO A 77 11.03 6.85 -8.49
N LEU A 78 10.70 8.10 -8.81
CA LEU A 78 11.04 9.24 -7.96
C LEU A 78 10.49 8.94 -6.56
N ARG A 79 11.39 8.72 -5.62
CA ARG A 79 11.01 8.66 -4.22
C ARG A 79 10.63 10.08 -3.82
N VAL A 80 9.37 10.24 -3.44
CA VAL A 80 8.81 11.53 -3.06
C VAL A 80 8.67 11.54 -1.55
N LEU A 81 9.23 12.54 -0.90
CA LEU A 81 8.99 12.85 0.50
C LEU A 81 7.75 13.74 0.61
N LEU A 82 6.90 13.46 1.58
CA LEU A 82 5.78 14.31 1.95
C LEU A 82 6.17 15.11 3.19
N GLN A 83 6.23 16.42 3.05
CA GLN A 83 6.41 17.35 4.16
C GLN A 83 5.04 17.84 4.61
N TYR A 84 4.68 17.64 5.87
CA TYR A 84 3.40 18.08 6.42
C TYR A 84 3.53 18.53 7.87
N ARG A 85 2.60 19.39 8.30
CA ARG A 85 2.56 19.93 9.66
C ARG A 85 1.53 19.16 10.49
N LEU A 86 1.94 18.74 11.67
CA LEU A 86 1.07 18.16 12.68
C LEU A 86 0.24 19.23 13.40
N ALA A 87 -0.80 18.80 14.13
CA ALA A 87 -1.65 19.69 14.94
C ALA A 87 -0.87 20.41 16.05
N ASP A 88 0.23 19.83 16.55
CA ASP A 88 1.13 20.41 17.54
C ASP A 88 2.15 21.41 16.95
N GLY A 89 2.10 21.66 15.65
CA GLY A 89 2.98 22.58 14.93
C GLY A 89 4.28 21.97 14.42
N ARG A 90 4.63 20.74 14.79
CA ARG A 90 5.81 20.04 14.27
C ARG A 90 5.65 19.75 12.79
N VAL A 91 6.75 19.80 12.06
CA VAL A 91 6.81 19.46 10.64
C VAL A 91 7.48 18.09 10.53
N LEU A 92 6.82 17.17 9.84
CA LEU A 92 7.37 15.85 9.54
C LEU A 92 7.63 15.72 8.04
N GLU A 93 8.70 15.00 7.72
CA GLU A 93 9.02 14.55 6.38
C GLU A 93 9.02 13.03 6.35
N ARG A 94 8.17 12.46 5.50
CA ARG A 94 8.03 11.01 5.39
C ARG A 94 7.98 10.57 3.92
N PRO A 95 8.59 9.43 3.59
CA PRO A 95 8.48 8.90 2.25
C PRO A 95 7.02 8.64 1.92
N ALA A 96 6.58 9.17 0.78
CA ALA A 96 5.27 8.84 0.26
C ALA A 96 5.27 7.35 -0.07
N ARG A 97 4.76 6.52 0.85
CA ARG A 97 4.46 5.11 0.55
C ARG A 97 3.22 5.04 -0.36
N ALA A 98 3.25 5.80 -1.44
CA ALA A 98 2.29 5.66 -2.50
C ALA A 98 2.57 4.31 -3.16
N ARG A 99 1.84 3.27 -2.78
CA ARG A 99 1.66 2.16 -3.71
C ARG A 99 1.23 2.80 -5.01
N ALA A 100 2.07 2.67 -6.03
CA ALA A 100 1.82 3.17 -7.36
C ALA A 100 0.54 2.51 -7.92
N THR A 101 -0.60 3.01 -7.50
CA THR A 101 -1.81 2.87 -8.29
C THR A 101 -1.65 3.88 -9.43
N ASN A 102 -1.93 3.47 -10.65
CA ASN A 102 -1.83 4.17 -11.94
C ASN A 102 -2.51 5.55 -12.02
N LYS A 103 -2.71 6.23 -10.91
CA LYS A 103 -3.22 7.60 -10.84
C LYS A 103 -2.02 8.54 -10.74
N ALA A 104 -2.08 9.59 -11.49
CA ALA A 104 -1.04 10.58 -11.74
C ALA A 104 0.07 10.68 -10.67
N PRO A 105 1.35 10.70 -11.03
CA PRO A 105 2.45 10.78 -10.06
C PRO A 105 2.29 12.02 -9.16
N LEU A 106 2.77 11.93 -7.92
CA LEU A 106 2.86 13.11 -7.04
C LEU A 106 3.81 14.09 -7.70
N ARG A 107 3.32 15.29 -8.01
CA ARG A 107 4.17 16.33 -8.59
C ARG A 107 4.86 17.08 -7.46
N PRO A 108 6.18 17.18 -7.46
CA PRO A 108 6.89 18.02 -6.51
C PRO A 108 6.35 19.46 -6.55
N GLY A 109 6.12 20.04 -5.37
CA GLY A 109 5.59 21.39 -5.24
C GLY A 109 4.06 21.53 -5.33
N GLU A 110 3.32 20.51 -5.74
CA GLU A 110 1.86 20.54 -5.78
C GLU A 110 1.29 20.03 -4.43
N PRO A 111 0.63 20.87 -3.61
CA PRO A 111 0.13 20.46 -2.31
C PRO A 111 -0.94 19.37 -2.45
N VAL A 112 -0.87 18.35 -1.60
CA VAL A 112 -1.83 17.25 -1.57
C VAL A 112 -2.47 17.17 -0.18
N LEU A 113 -3.77 16.88 -0.14
CA LEU A 113 -4.48 16.68 1.11
C LEU A 113 -4.19 15.26 1.63
N ILE A 114 -3.78 15.16 2.89
CA ILE A 114 -3.55 13.89 3.58
C ILE A 114 -4.37 13.82 4.86
N TRP A 115 -4.63 12.60 5.33
CA TRP A 115 -5.06 12.33 6.70
C TRP A 115 -3.96 11.55 7.40
N TYR A 116 -3.66 11.91 8.63
CA TYR A 116 -2.74 11.17 9.47
C TYR A 116 -3.41 10.78 10.80
N ASP A 117 -2.93 9.71 11.41
CA ASP A 117 -3.36 9.31 12.75
C ASP A 117 -2.59 10.14 13.78
N PRO A 118 -3.25 10.91 14.68
CA PRO A 118 -2.55 11.64 15.74
C PRO A 118 -1.74 10.76 16.68
N ALA A 119 -2.15 9.49 16.86
CA ALA A 119 -1.44 8.51 17.69
C ALA A 119 -0.24 7.89 16.97
N ASP A 120 -0.30 7.81 15.64
CA ASP A 120 0.76 7.30 14.78
C ASP A 120 0.88 8.22 13.54
N PRO A 121 1.63 9.33 13.65
CA PRO A 121 1.75 10.30 12.56
C PRO A 121 2.34 9.73 11.27
N ASP A 122 2.99 8.56 11.34
CA ASP A 122 3.53 7.87 10.16
C ASP A 122 2.44 7.13 9.37
N ASP A 123 1.29 6.88 9.99
CA ASP A 123 0.13 6.30 9.31
C ASP A 123 -0.64 7.39 8.55
N ILE A 124 -0.22 7.63 7.31
CA ILE A 124 -0.79 8.66 6.43
C ILE A 124 -1.63 8.06 5.31
N LEU A 125 -2.63 8.83 4.88
CA LEU A 125 -3.55 8.49 3.81
C LEU A 125 -3.69 9.68 2.85
N ILE A 126 -3.27 9.51 1.60
CA ILE A 126 -3.30 10.57 0.59
C ILE A 126 -4.68 10.63 -0.07
N TYR A 127 -5.32 11.82 -0.12
CA TYR A 127 -6.63 12.01 -0.76
C TYR A 127 -6.60 11.64 -2.24
N GLY A 128 -7.66 10.94 -2.70
CA GLY A 128 -7.82 10.59 -4.11
C GLY A 128 -6.95 9.42 -4.60
N ARG A 129 -5.98 8.94 -3.81
CA ARG A 129 -5.02 7.89 -4.21
C ARG A 129 -5.29 6.53 -3.55
N TRP A 130 -6.51 6.27 -3.20
CA TRP A 130 -6.88 5.07 -2.47
C TRP A 130 -7.20 3.94 -3.43
N GLY A 131 -6.53 2.86 -3.20
CA GLY A 131 -6.81 1.60 -3.88
C GLY A 131 -8.12 0.92 -3.43
N ARG A 132 -9.24 1.68 -3.34
CA ARG A 132 -10.54 1.09 -2.98
C ARG A 132 -10.89 -0.13 -3.81
N GLY A 133 -10.37 -0.21 -5.04
CA GLY A 133 -10.56 -1.37 -5.91
C GLY A 133 -9.78 -2.58 -5.43
N ALA A 134 -8.53 -2.41 -5.01
CA ALA A 134 -7.67 -3.50 -4.58
C ALA A 134 -8.21 -4.18 -3.31
N ASP A 135 -8.53 -3.39 -2.27
CA ASP A 135 -9.05 -3.94 -1.00
C ASP A 135 -10.38 -4.69 -1.20
N ARG A 136 -11.28 -4.13 -2.05
CA ARG A 136 -12.53 -4.80 -2.41
C ARG A 136 -12.31 -6.04 -3.26
N ALA A 137 -11.36 -6.00 -4.19
CA ALA A 137 -11.00 -7.15 -5.01
C ALA A 137 -10.41 -8.28 -4.15
N PHE A 138 -9.52 -7.94 -3.20
CA PHE A 138 -9.00 -8.92 -2.24
C PHE A 138 -10.10 -9.53 -1.36
N LEU A 139 -11.02 -8.71 -0.87
CA LEU A 139 -12.15 -9.20 -0.09
C LEU A 139 -13.05 -10.13 -0.93
N ALA A 140 -13.43 -9.71 -2.13
CA ALA A 140 -14.30 -10.50 -3.02
C ALA A 140 -13.63 -11.81 -3.46
N ALA A 141 -12.37 -11.75 -3.90
CA ALA A 141 -11.60 -12.92 -4.31
C ALA A 141 -11.37 -13.87 -3.14
N GLY A 142 -11.02 -13.34 -1.97
CA GLY A 142 -10.83 -14.13 -0.76
C GLY A 142 -12.12 -14.85 -0.34
N THR A 143 -13.25 -14.14 -0.34
CA THR A 143 -14.55 -14.75 -0.03
C THR A 143 -14.92 -15.85 -1.03
N LEU A 144 -14.69 -15.62 -2.33
CA LEU A 144 -14.97 -16.62 -3.37
C LEU A 144 -14.10 -17.87 -3.15
N LEU A 145 -12.81 -17.71 -2.84
CA LEU A 145 -11.91 -18.83 -2.57
C LEU A 145 -12.34 -19.64 -1.34
N VAL A 146 -12.78 -18.97 -0.26
CA VAL A 146 -13.32 -19.65 0.93
C VAL A 146 -14.53 -20.49 0.56
N LEU A 147 -15.50 -19.90 -0.13
CA LEU A 147 -16.74 -20.59 -0.52
C LEU A 147 -16.43 -21.78 -1.42
N THR A 148 -15.56 -21.64 -2.40
CA THR A 148 -15.13 -22.73 -3.30
C THR A 148 -14.42 -23.83 -2.53
N GLY A 149 -13.49 -23.49 -1.62
CA GLY A 149 -12.76 -24.46 -0.80
C GLY A 149 -13.68 -25.25 0.12
N VAL A 150 -14.63 -24.59 0.78
CA VAL A 150 -15.62 -25.23 1.64
C VAL A 150 -16.55 -26.15 0.82
N ALA A 151 -17.06 -25.66 -0.32
CA ALA A 151 -17.92 -26.45 -1.19
C ALA A 151 -17.19 -27.72 -1.71
N LEU A 152 -15.93 -27.60 -2.07
CA LEU A 152 -15.13 -28.75 -2.52
C LEU A 152 -14.92 -29.75 -1.37
N ALA A 153 -14.58 -29.28 -0.19
CA ALA A 153 -14.37 -30.16 0.97
C ALA A 153 -15.64 -30.89 1.38
N THR A 154 -16.82 -30.22 1.35
CA THR A 154 -18.11 -30.81 1.76
C THR A 154 -18.71 -31.73 0.71
N ALA A 155 -18.42 -31.49 -0.59
CA ALA A 155 -18.91 -32.36 -1.67
C ALA A 155 -18.17 -33.71 -1.74
N LEU A 156 -17.01 -33.80 -1.09
CA LEU A 156 -16.12 -34.96 -1.12
C LEU A 156 -16.02 -35.66 0.26
N ALA A 157 -16.63 -35.10 1.30
CA ALA A 157 -16.74 -35.73 2.62
C ALA A 157 -17.93 -36.68 2.70
#